data_f49c1aba3b1e86cd9cc606387e9d7cae
#
_entry.id   f49c1aba3b1e86cd9cc606387e9d7cae
#
_cell.length_a   1.000
_cell.length_b   1.000
_cell.length_c   1.000
_cell.angle_alpha   90.00
_cell.angle_beta   90.00
_cell.angle_gamma   90.00
#
_symmetry.space_group_name_H-M   'P 1'
#
loop_
_entity.id
_entity.type
_entity.pdbx_description
1 polymer ?
#
loop_
_entity_poly.entity_id
_entity_poly.type
_entity_poly.pdbx_seq_one_letter_code
_entity_poly.pdbx_strand_id
1 'polypeptide(L)'
;MAKISPIGTTVTEHRRRRAERSAAYRAEERRLAQFEGLARLVIKHRAALGLSQQELARRVGTSHSAISRMEGGRHKTSVETLQRIAEALDLRLVLGFESGRADRPVRELVSA
;
A
#
# COMPACT_ATOMS: atom_id res chain seq x y z
N MET A 1 -41.62 7.90 10.92
CA MET A 1 -41.69 7.28 9.59
C MET A 1 -40.62 7.86 8.69
N ALA A 2 -39.84 7.05 8.07
CA ALA A 2 -38.80 7.50 7.14
C ALA A 2 -39.44 8.11 5.89
N LYS A 3 -38.95 9.25 5.44
CA LYS A 3 -39.40 9.86 4.20
C LYS A 3 -38.81 9.13 3.02
N ILE A 4 -39.63 8.84 2.02
CA ILE A 4 -39.19 8.22 0.78
C ILE A 4 -38.74 9.33 -0.18
N SER A 5 -37.53 9.19 -0.75
CA SER A 5 -37.04 10.12 -1.76
C SER A 5 -37.84 10.00 -3.06
N PRO A 6 -37.77 10.98 -3.99
CA PRO A 6 -38.45 10.90 -5.28
C PRO A 6 -38.09 9.67 -6.12
N ILE A 7 -36.99 9.04 -5.82
CA ILE A 7 -36.53 7.82 -6.52
C ILE A 7 -36.82 6.55 -5.73
N GLY A 8 -37.72 6.64 -4.73
CA GLY A 8 -38.16 5.47 -3.97
C GLY A 8 -37.28 5.02 -2.83
N THR A 9 -36.21 5.75 -2.53
CA THR A 9 -35.28 5.42 -1.46
C THR A 9 -35.55 6.27 -0.23
N THR A 10 -35.52 5.70 0.98
CA THR A 10 -35.68 6.45 2.22
C THR A 10 -34.45 7.29 2.55
N VAL A 11 -34.63 8.37 3.32
CA VAL A 11 -33.53 9.21 3.81
C VAL A 11 -32.54 8.38 4.65
N THR A 12 -33.07 7.48 5.49
CA THR A 12 -32.26 6.58 6.32
C THR A 12 -31.39 5.66 5.47
N GLU A 13 -31.95 5.09 4.40
CA GLU A 13 -31.20 4.24 3.47
C GLU A 13 -30.10 5.00 2.74
N HIS A 14 -30.38 6.25 2.34
CA HIS A 14 -29.37 7.12 1.72
C HIS A 14 -28.20 7.39 2.66
N ARG A 15 -28.49 7.71 3.94
CA ARG A 15 -27.46 7.94 4.95
C ARG A 15 -26.62 6.71 5.20
N ARG A 16 -27.26 5.54 5.28
CA ARG A 16 -26.58 4.28 5.49
C ARG A 16 -25.62 3.95 4.32
N ARG A 17 -26.11 4.08 3.08
CA ARG A 17 -25.30 3.84 1.89
C ARG A 17 -24.11 4.80 1.80
N ARG A 18 -24.33 6.06 2.16
CA ARG A 18 -23.25 7.05 2.18
C ARG A 18 -22.21 6.70 3.23
N ALA A 19 -22.64 6.31 4.43
CA ALA A 19 -21.74 5.88 5.50
C ALA A 19 -20.94 4.64 5.08
N GLU A 20 -21.59 3.65 4.46
CA GLU A 20 -20.94 2.45 3.97
C GLU A 20 -19.88 2.76 2.90
N ARG A 21 -20.20 3.66 1.95
CA ARG A 21 -19.24 4.08 0.92
C ARG A 21 -18.06 4.83 1.53
N SER A 22 -18.31 5.70 2.51
CA SER A 22 -17.25 6.43 3.21
C SER A 22 -16.36 5.50 4.01
N ALA A 23 -16.94 4.49 4.66
CA ALA A 23 -16.17 3.48 5.39
C ALA A 23 -15.31 2.64 4.44
N ALA A 24 -15.86 2.23 3.29
CA ALA A 24 -15.13 1.49 2.27
C ALA A 24 -13.98 2.32 1.70
N TYR A 25 -14.21 3.59 1.43
CA TYR A 25 -13.17 4.52 0.96
C TYR A 25 -12.04 4.63 1.98
N ARG A 26 -12.36 4.84 3.27
CA ARG A 26 -11.35 4.92 4.32
C ARG A 26 -10.57 3.62 4.48
N ALA A 27 -11.25 2.48 4.35
CA ALA A 27 -10.59 1.18 4.41
C ALA A 27 -9.59 1.00 3.27
N GLU A 28 -9.97 1.41 2.05
CA GLU A 28 -9.07 1.36 0.90
C GLU A 28 -7.88 2.31 1.07
N GLU A 29 -8.12 3.53 1.58
CA GLU A 29 -7.04 4.46 1.88
C GLU A 29 -6.05 3.88 2.88
N ARG A 30 -6.53 3.20 3.93
CA ARG A 30 -5.64 2.55 4.90
C ARG A 30 -4.83 1.42 4.28
N ARG A 31 -5.46 0.63 3.39
CA ARG A 31 -4.74 -0.45 2.68
C ARG A 31 -3.64 0.10 1.79
N LEU A 32 -3.89 1.22 1.12
CA LEU A 32 -2.92 1.84 0.23
C LEU A 32 -1.82 2.60 0.98
N ALA A 33 -2.08 3.06 2.19
CA ALA A 33 -1.10 3.82 2.98
C ALA A 33 0.19 3.04 3.24
N GLN A 34 0.12 1.71 3.37
CA GLN A 34 1.30 0.86 3.54
C GLN A 34 2.23 0.94 2.33
N PHE A 35 1.66 1.10 1.12
CA PHE A 35 2.46 1.21 -0.10
C PHE A 35 3.15 2.57 -0.19
N GLU A 36 2.58 3.60 0.40
CA GLU A 36 3.26 4.91 0.52
C GLU A 36 4.50 4.80 1.40
N GLY A 37 4.40 4.06 2.51
CA GLY A 37 5.54 3.80 3.38
C GLY A 37 6.65 3.03 2.68
N LEU A 38 6.29 1.97 1.95
CA LEU A 38 7.24 1.19 1.17
C LEU A 38 7.88 2.04 0.06
N ALA A 39 7.10 2.87 -0.61
CA ALA A 39 7.59 3.76 -1.66
C ALA A 39 8.66 4.70 -1.12
N ARG A 40 8.44 5.28 0.06
CA ARG A 40 9.44 6.17 0.70
C ARG A 40 10.73 5.44 0.99
N LEU A 41 10.65 4.18 1.45
CA LEU A 41 11.85 3.37 1.72
C LEU A 41 12.61 3.07 0.43
N VAL A 42 11.91 2.72 -0.65
CA VAL A 42 12.54 2.47 -1.94
C VAL A 42 13.24 3.71 -2.46
N ILE A 43 12.59 4.87 -2.41
CA ILE A 43 13.18 6.15 -2.84
C ILE A 43 14.44 6.44 -2.01
N LYS A 44 14.37 6.28 -0.71
CA LYS A 44 15.49 6.54 0.21
C LYS A 44 16.70 5.67 -0.15
N HIS A 45 16.49 4.37 -0.30
CA HIS A 45 17.59 3.44 -0.58
C HIS A 45 18.12 3.56 -2.00
N ARG A 46 17.24 3.84 -2.95
CA ARG A 46 17.65 4.12 -4.33
C ARG A 46 18.55 5.35 -4.39
N ALA A 47 18.13 6.42 -3.74
CA ALA A 47 18.91 7.66 -3.68
C ALA A 47 20.26 7.44 -2.99
N ALA A 48 20.28 6.65 -1.92
CA ALA A 48 21.53 6.35 -1.20
C ALA A 48 22.54 5.61 -2.08
N LEU A 49 22.07 4.79 -3.02
CA LEU A 49 22.94 4.10 -3.97
C LEU A 49 23.25 4.95 -5.22
N GLY A 50 22.69 6.14 -5.32
CA GLY A 50 22.88 7.01 -6.48
C GLY A 50 22.22 6.51 -7.75
N LEU A 51 21.19 5.65 -7.64
CA LEU A 51 20.50 5.09 -8.80
C LEU A 51 19.35 5.98 -9.24
N SER A 52 19.19 6.14 -10.56
CA SER A 52 17.99 6.72 -11.13
C SER A 52 16.85 5.70 -11.11
N GLN A 53 15.61 6.16 -11.30
CA GLN A 53 14.47 5.25 -11.46
C GLN A 53 14.68 4.29 -12.62
N GLN A 54 15.24 4.78 -13.72
CA GLN A 54 15.52 3.97 -14.90
C GLN A 54 16.57 2.90 -14.63
N GLU A 55 17.62 3.23 -13.88
CA GLU A 55 18.65 2.27 -13.48
C GLU A 55 18.09 1.21 -12.54
N LEU A 56 17.27 1.61 -11.59
CA LEU A 56 16.58 0.65 -10.71
C LEU A 56 15.67 -0.27 -11.53
N ALA A 57 14.91 0.27 -12.47
CA ALA A 57 14.04 -0.51 -13.33
C ALA A 57 14.83 -1.59 -14.09
N ARG A 58 15.99 -1.27 -14.61
CA ARG A 58 16.85 -2.25 -15.28
C ARG A 58 17.33 -3.34 -14.33
N ARG A 59 17.74 -3.00 -13.12
CA ARG A 59 18.18 -3.98 -12.13
C ARG A 59 17.06 -4.91 -11.68
N VAL A 60 15.86 -4.37 -11.55
CA VAL A 60 14.67 -5.15 -11.15
C VAL A 60 14.14 -6.01 -12.31
N GLY A 61 14.43 -5.61 -13.54
CA GLY A 61 13.90 -6.28 -14.73
C GLY A 61 12.48 -5.81 -15.07
N THR A 62 12.20 -4.54 -14.86
CA THR A 62 10.89 -3.92 -15.13
C THR A 62 11.05 -2.62 -15.91
N SER A 63 9.94 -1.92 -16.16
CA SER A 63 9.95 -0.66 -16.88
C SER A 63 10.15 0.54 -15.94
N HIS A 64 10.66 1.64 -16.49
CA HIS A 64 10.74 2.91 -15.78
C HIS A 64 9.36 3.35 -15.28
N SER A 65 8.32 3.18 -16.11
CA SER A 65 6.95 3.50 -15.72
C SER A 65 6.48 2.71 -14.51
N ALA A 66 6.86 1.45 -14.40
CA ALA A 66 6.50 0.60 -13.27
C ALA A 66 7.15 1.08 -11.97
N ILE A 67 8.43 1.45 -12.02
CA ILE A 67 9.14 2.01 -10.87
C ILE A 67 8.54 3.37 -10.48
N SER A 68 8.27 4.21 -11.46
CA SER A 68 7.65 5.52 -11.20
C SER A 68 6.30 5.39 -10.50
N ARG A 69 5.44 4.47 -10.95
CA ARG A 69 4.15 4.21 -10.31
C ARG A 69 4.31 3.66 -8.90
N MET A 70 5.26 2.76 -8.71
CA MET A 70 5.56 2.20 -7.39
C MET A 70 6.03 3.28 -6.43
N GLU A 71 6.92 4.16 -6.86
CA GLU A 71 7.42 5.27 -6.05
C GLU A 71 6.36 6.36 -5.83
N GLY A 72 5.28 6.36 -6.59
CA GLY A 72 4.12 7.19 -6.36
C GLY A 72 3.31 6.79 -5.13
N GLY A 73 3.51 5.56 -4.63
CA GLY A 73 3.04 5.15 -3.32
C GLY A 73 1.60 4.67 -3.23
N ARG A 74 0.85 4.68 -4.33
CA ARG A 74 -0.55 4.26 -4.31
C ARG A 74 -0.81 3.02 -5.16
N HIS A 75 0.25 2.38 -5.60
CA HIS A 75 0.17 1.21 -6.45
C HIS A 75 0.47 -0.05 -5.63
N LYS A 76 -0.41 -1.03 -5.72
CA LYS A 76 -0.20 -2.33 -5.08
C LYS A 76 0.97 -3.04 -5.73
N THR A 77 1.94 -3.43 -4.93
CA THR A 77 3.14 -4.13 -5.40
C THR A 77 3.13 -5.53 -4.81
N SER A 78 3.35 -6.53 -5.66
CA SER A 78 3.41 -7.93 -5.20
C SER A 78 4.65 -8.18 -4.35
N VAL A 79 4.59 -9.22 -3.51
CA VAL A 79 5.74 -9.66 -2.71
C VAL A 79 6.91 -10.02 -3.62
N GLU A 80 6.65 -10.68 -4.74
CA GLU A 80 7.69 -11.04 -5.70
C GLU A 80 8.42 -9.80 -6.24
N THR A 81 7.67 -8.77 -6.61
CA THR A 81 8.28 -7.52 -7.08
C THR A 81 9.05 -6.83 -5.96
N LEU A 82 8.53 -6.82 -4.74
CA LEU A 82 9.24 -6.27 -3.58
C LEU A 82 10.55 -7.00 -3.32
N GLN A 83 10.59 -8.33 -3.48
CA GLN A 83 11.83 -9.10 -3.38
C GLN A 83 12.86 -8.67 -4.41
N ARG A 84 12.44 -8.50 -5.66
CA ARG A 84 13.34 -8.06 -6.74
C ARG A 84 13.87 -6.66 -6.48
N ILE A 85 13.01 -5.76 -5.99
CA ILE A 85 13.42 -4.39 -5.63
C ILE A 85 14.44 -4.44 -4.49
N ALA A 86 14.17 -5.22 -3.44
CA ALA A 86 15.08 -5.36 -2.31
C ALA A 86 16.45 -5.85 -2.78
N GLU A 87 16.49 -6.90 -3.59
CA GLU A 87 17.74 -7.43 -4.14
C GLU A 87 18.49 -6.38 -4.95
N ALA A 88 17.78 -5.63 -5.80
CA ALA A 88 18.38 -4.56 -6.60
C ALA A 88 18.97 -3.43 -5.76
N LEU A 89 18.48 -3.26 -4.53
CA LEU A 89 18.93 -2.25 -3.59
C LEU A 89 19.90 -2.80 -2.53
N ASP A 90 20.37 -4.03 -2.71
CA ASP A 90 21.22 -4.74 -1.74
C ASP A 90 20.57 -4.89 -0.37
N LEU A 91 19.26 -5.08 -0.35
CA LEU A 91 18.46 -5.25 0.85
C LEU A 91 17.82 -6.65 0.86
N ARG A 92 17.37 -7.06 2.01
CA ARG A 92 16.57 -8.26 2.19
C ARG A 92 15.17 -7.88 2.60
N LEU A 93 14.17 -8.37 1.86
CA LEU A 93 12.78 -8.16 2.23
C LEU A 93 12.43 -8.99 3.47
N VAL A 94 11.80 -8.37 4.44
CA VAL A 94 11.34 -9.01 5.67
C VAL A 94 9.83 -8.81 5.78
N LEU A 95 9.11 -9.89 6.10
CA LEU A 95 7.66 -9.89 6.26
C LEU A 95 7.31 -10.51 7.61
N GLY A 96 6.19 -10.09 8.19
CA GLY A 96 5.78 -10.68 9.44
C GLY A 96 4.50 -10.09 9.99
N PHE A 97 4.23 -10.47 11.22
CA PHE A 97 3.06 -10.02 11.94
C PHE A 97 3.46 -9.41 13.27
N GLU A 98 2.75 -8.39 13.65
CA GLU A 98 2.93 -7.74 14.94
C GLU A 98 1.57 -7.65 15.64
N SER A 99 1.56 -7.96 16.94
CA SER A 99 0.35 -7.82 17.73
C SER A 99 0.03 -6.33 17.94
N GLY A 100 -1.22 -5.94 17.67
CA GLY A 100 -1.71 -4.61 18.00
C GLY A 100 -2.10 -4.46 19.46
N ARG A 101 -1.94 -5.51 20.29
CA ARG A 101 -2.34 -5.52 21.69
C ARG A 101 -1.13 -5.39 22.60
N ALA A 102 -1.14 -4.38 23.48
CA ALA A 102 -0.06 -4.14 24.43
C ALA A 102 0.10 -5.26 25.46
N ASP A 103 -0.99 -5.98 25.79
CA ASP A 103 -0.99 -7.08 26.73
C ASP A 103 -0.45 -8.40 26.17
N ARG A 104 -0.33 -8.48 24.83
CA ARG A 104 0.22 -9.65 24.12
C ARG A 104 1.16 -9.19 23.02
N PRO A 105 2.34 -8.70 23.38
CA PRO A 105 3.30 -8.25 22.36
C PRO A 105 3.84 -9.44 21.57
N VAL A 106 3.56 -9.45 20.28
CA VAL A 106 4.06 -10.46 19.34
C VAL A 106 4.65 -9.72 18.16
N ARG A 107 5.83 -10.11 17.79
CA ARG A 107 6.47 -9.63 16.55
C ARG A 107 7.27 -10.76 15.94
N GLU A 108 6.76 -11.30 14.85
CA GLU A 108 7.37 -12.43 14.17
C GLU A 108 7.66 -12.05 12.73
N LEU A 109 8.92 -12.11 12.34
CA LEU A 109 9.40 -11.71 11.01
C LEU A 109 10.06 -12.88 10.31
N VAL A 110 9.89 -12.95 9.00
CA VAL A 110 10.59 -13.91 8.16
C VAL A 110 11.25 -13.20 7.00
N SER A 111 12.40 -13.73 6.58
CA SER A 111 13.05 -13.26 5.35
C SER A 111 12.32 -13.86 4.16
N ALA A 112 11.91 -12.99 3.26
CA ALA A 112 11.23 -13.43 2.06
C ALA A 112 12.22 -13.83 0.96
#